data_09b2f48affed2ba9fc703df4129e3be6
#
_entry.id   09b2f48affed2ba9fc703df4129e3be6
#
_cell.length_a   1.000
_cell.length_b   1.000
_cell.length_c   1.000
_cell.angle_alpha   90.00
_cell.angle_beta   90.00
_cell.angle_gamma   90.00
#
_symmetry.space_group_name_H-M   'P 1'
#
loop_
_entity.id
_entity.type
_entity.pdbx_description
1 polymer ?
#
loop_
_entity_poly.entity_id
_entity_poly.type
_entity_poly.pdbx_seq_one_letter_code
_entity_poly.pdbx_strand_id
1 'polypeptide(L)'
;GEPYMQQFPVMSESPSVTKEINASDVWNKIVHNAWKSAEPGVLFWDTIQKESVPDCYSDLGFETVSTNPCGEIPLCPYDSCRLVAINLYSYVKNPFTPQAEFDFDLFRQHVGKAQRIMDDIIDLEMEKIETIIGKVEKDPETAEVKSTELNLWKKIRNKTLKGRRTGCGTTGEGDMLAALGYRYGTPEATAFSTEVHKQLTLAYYSSSVDMASERGAFEIYDSEREKNNPFINRIKDADPALCERMIKTGRRNIACLTIAPTGTTSIMTQTSSGIEPVFLPVYKRKRKVNPSDENVRIDFVDEMGDAFEEYIVYHHKFLEWMRINGIEKKDNMTAEEIEELVKKSPYYKATSNDVDWMEKVRMQGAVQKWVDHSISVTINLPSDVTEELVGKLYVEAWMAGCKGCTVYRDGSRNNVLAAVTPAKAPLIANPEHIMKRPVELEADVVRFQNNKEKWIAFVGLVDGKPYEIFTGLADDEDGIFCPKSVSHGKIIKAMDGDGRKRYDFQFINKRGYKTTIEGLSEKFNPEFWNYAKLISGVLRYGMPIDQVLKLVGGLELDSTNINTWKNGLERALKKYLPNGMAATGQKCPKCGAETLIYQEGCLICTSCGNSKCG
;
A
#
# COMPACT_ATOMS: atom_id res chain seq x y z
N GLY A 1 -6.12 22.69 -18.70
CA GLY A 1 -7.39 22.13 -18.50
C GLY A 1 -8.36 22.26 -19.67
N GLU A 2 -8.00 21.75 -20.86
CA GLU A 2 -9.01 21.66 -21.92
C GLU A 2 -10.05 20.59 -21.58
N PRO A 3 -11.33 20.78 -21.99
CA PRO A 3 -12.37 19.79 -21.79
C PRO A 3 -12.08 18.54 -22.64
N TYR A 4 -12.35 17.39 -22.10
CA TYR A 4 -12.21 16.09 -22.74
C TYR A 4 -13.56 15.40 -22.80
N MET A 5 -13.94 14.89 -23.98
CA MET A 5 -15.18 14.12 -24.15
C MET A 5 -14.93 12.65 -23.85
N GLN A 6 -15.41 12.21 -22.69
CA GLN A 6 -15.47 10.80 -22.35
C GLN A 6 -16.71 10.17 -22.98
N GLN A 7 -16.57 8.99 -23.58
CA GLN A 7 -17.68 8.27 -24.18
C GLN A 7 -17.68 6.78 -23.83
N PHE A 8 -18.86 6.20 -23.84
CA PHE A 8 -19.05 4.76 -23.65
C PHE A 8 -20.03 4.20 -24.70
N PRO A 9 -19.74 3.09 -25.36
CA PRO A 9 -18.44 2.40 -25.36
C PRO A 9 -17.30 3.27 -25.88
N VAL A 10 -16.08 3.02 -25.37
CA VAL A 10 -14.87 3.75 -25.79
C VAL A 10 -14.62 3.50 -27.27
N MET A 11 -14.26 4.56 -28.02
CA MET A 11 -14.00 4.52 -29.48
C MET A 11 -15.20 4.07 -30.34
N SER A 12 -16.43 4.12 -29.83
CA SER A 12 -17.63 3.85 -30.59
C SER A 12 -17.98 5.02 -31.51
N GLU A 13 -18.36 4.73 -32.76
CA GLU A 13 -18.91 5.75 -33.67
C GLU A 13 -20.29 6.26 -33.21
N SER A 14 -20.99 5.47 -32.40
CA SER A 14 -22.30 5.76 -31.83
C SER A 14 -22.34 5.48 -30.35
N PRO A 15 -21.68 6.30 -29.49
CA PRO A 15 -21.63 6.06 -28.06
C PRO A 15 -23.02 6.23 -27.41
N SER A 16 -23.35 5.35 -26.49
CA SER A 16 -24.60 5.41 -25.73
C SER A 16 -24.58 6.51 -24.64
N VAL A 17 -23.39 6.87 -24.18
CA VAL A 17 -23.17 7.91 -23.17
C VAL A 17 -21.97 8.76 -23.59
N THR A 18 -22.14 10.08 -23.50
CA THR A 18 -21.05 11.05 -23.65
C THR A 18 -21.07 12.01 -22.48
N LYS A 19 -19.87 12.35 -21.96
CA LYS A 19 -19.72 13.30 -20.86
C LYS A 19 -18.47 14.14 -21.06
N GLU A 20 -18.65 15.45 -21.00
CA GLU A 20 -17.51 16.37 -20.93
C GLU A 20 -16.91 16.35 -19.53
N ILE A 21 -15.60 16.17 -19.45
CA ILE A 21 -14.84 16.20 -18.21
C ILE A 21 -13.64 17.13 -18.34
N ASN A 22 -13.26 17.76 -17.24
CA ASN A 22 -12.04 18.55 -17.17
C ASN A 22 -10.87 17.62 -16.81
N ALA A 23 -9.85 17.57 -17.66
CA ALA A 23 -8.66 16.73 -17.43
C ALA A 23 -7.93 17.09 -16.12
N SER A 24 -7.90 18.37 -15.74
CA SER A 24 -7.29 18.81 -14.48
C SER A 24 -8.03 18.26 -13.25
N ASP A 25 -9.37 18.17 -13.31
CA ASP A 25 -10.15 17.61 -12.20
C ASP A 25 -9.89 16.10 -12.03
N VAL A 26 -9.75 15.38 -13.15
CA VAL A 26 -9.37 13.97 -13.13
C VAL A 26 -7.96 13.79 -12.57
N TRP A 27 -7.02 14.62 -13.03
CA TRP A 27 -5.64 14.61 -12.54
C TRP A 27 -5.56 14.87 -11.03
N ASN A 28 -6.23 15.90 -10.56
CA ASN A 28 -6.29 16.22 -9.14
C ASN A 28 -6.87 15.08 -8.30
N LYS A 29 -7.88 14.37 -8.82
CA LYS A 29 -8.42 13.16 -8.19
C LYS A 29 -7.41 12.00 -8.13
N ILE A 30 -6.65 11.78 -9.19
CA ILE A 30 -5.59 10.76 -9.23
C ILE A 30 -4.55 11.08 -8.16
N VAL A 31 -4.03 12.30 -8.11
CA VAL A 31 -3.05 12.76 -7.14
C VAL A 31 -3.57 12.64 -5.71
N HIS A 32 -4.80 13.12 -5.45
CA HIS A 32 -5.44 13.03 -4.14
C HIS A 32 -5.54 11.59 -3.65
N ASN A 33 -6.03 10.68 -4.49
CA ASN A 33 -6.20 9.28 -4.12
C ASN A 33 -4.86 8.58 -3.91
N ALA A 34 -3.87 8.83 -4.75
CA ALA A 34 -2.52 8.30 -4.57
C ALA A 34 -1.89 8.78 -3.25
N TRP A 35 -2.03 10.05 -2.89
CA TRP A 35 -1.59 10.59 -1.61
C TRP A 35 -2.34 9.97 -0.43
N LYS A 36 -3.66 9.80 -0.54
CA LYS A 36 -4.53 9.32 0.54
C LYS A 36 -4.42 7.82 0.81
N SER A 37 -4.35 7.00 -0.25
CA SER A 37 -4.48 5.55 -0.18
C SER A 37 -3.38 4.77 -0.94
N ALA A 38 -2.35 5.46 -1.46
CA ALA A 38 -1.31 4.89 -2.32
C ALA A 38 -1.85 4.23 -3.61
N GLU A 39 -3.03 4.65 -4.06
CA GLU A 39 -3.66 4.20 -5.32
C GLU A 39 -4.41 5.35 -5.99
N PRO A 40 -4.38 5.40 -7.34
CA PRO A 40 -3.72 4.47 -8.25
C PRO A 40 -2.22 4.77 -8.44
N GLY A 41 -1.43 3.78 -8.83
CA GLY A 41 -0.21 4.01 -9.60
C GLY A 41 -0.60 4.49 -11.00
N VAL A 42 0.33 5.11 -11.72
CA VAL A 42 0.08 5.64 -13.05
C VAL A 42 0.97 4.95 -14.08
N LEU A 43 0.44 4.74 -15.29
CA LEU A 43 1.17 4.28 -16.46
C LEU A 43 1.12 5.39 -17.51
N PHE A 44 2.27 5.72 -18.07
CA PHE A 44 2.40 6.70 -19.15
C PHE A 44 2.31 5.96 -20.49
N TRP A 45 1.08 5.74 -20.95
CA TRP A 45 0.79 4.83 -22.05
C TRP A 45 1.46 5.23 -23.36
N ASP A 46 1.49 6.52 -23.68
CA ASP A 46 2.17 7.03 -24.85
C ASP A 46 3.67 6.71 -24.84
N THR A 47 4.31 6.85 -23.67
CA THR A 47 5.72 6.49 -23.49
C THR A 47 5.93 4.98 -23.64
N ILE A 48 5.01 4.17 -23.08
CA ILE A 48 5.07 2.71 -23.22
C ILE A 48 5.05 2.34 -24.71
N GLN A 49 4.04 2.77 -25.44
CA GLN A 49 3.87 2.41 -26.86
C GLN A 49 5.01 2.93 -27.74
N LYS A 50 5.42 4.18 -27.54
CA LYS A 50 6.50 4.81 -28.30
C LYS A 50 7.84 4.09 -28.18
N GLU A 51 8.16 3.64 -26.95
CA GLU A 51 9.46 3.02 -26.63
C GLU A 51 9.44 1.49 -26.77
N SER A 52 8.25 0.88 -26.91
CA SER A 52 8.09 -0.56 -26.99
C SER A 52 8.58 -1.12 -28.33
N VAL A 53 9.49 -2.07 -28.26
CA VAL A 53 9.95 -2.80 -29.47
C VAL A 53 8.88 -3.77 -30.00
N PRO A 54 8.16 -4.52 -29.15
CA PRO A 54 7.04 -5.37 -29.61
C PRO A 54 5.95 -4.62 -30.37
N ASP A 55 5.67 -3.36 -30.04
CA ASP A 55 4.65 -2.56 -30.74
C ASP A 55 5.02 -2.24 -32.20
N CYS A 56 6.28 -2.41 -32.61
CA CYS A 56 6.67 -2.40 -34.02
C CYS A 56 6.01 -3.55 -34.83
N TYR A 57 5.44 -4.53 -34.14
CA TYR A 57 4.76 -5.70 -34.71
C TYR A 57 3.27 -5.76 -34.32
N SER A 58 2.64 -4.58 -34.09
CA SER A 58 1.23 -4.48 -33.63
C SER A 58 0.27 -5.20 -34.58
N ASP A 59 0.42 -5.01 -35.89
CA ASP A 59 -0.37 -5.67 -36.95
C ASP A 59 -0.20 -7.21 -36.98
N LEU A 60 0.89 -7.72 -36.40
CA LEU A 60 1.15 -9.15 -36.20
C LEU A 60 0.69 -9.65 -34.83
N GLY A 61 -0.08 -8.82 -34.12
CA GLY A 61 -0.70 -9.15 -32.83
C GLY A 61 0.19 -8.95 -31.62
N PHE A 62 1.25 -8.15 -31.71
CA PHE A 62 2.13 -7.78 -30.58
C PHE A 62 1.86 -6.38 -30.01
N GLU A 63 0.70 -5.80 -30.33
CA GLU A 63 0.25 -4.54 -29.73
C GLU A 63 0.13 -4.68 -28.21
N THR A 64 0.72 -3.75 -27.49
CA THR A 64 0.61 -3.67 -26.02
C THR A 64 -0.80 -3.23 -25.62
N VAL A 65 -1.51 -4.08 -24.86
CA VAL A 65 -2.90 -3.83 -24.43
C VAL A 65 -3.03 -3.73 -22.90
N SER A 66 -2.05 -4.22 -22.15
CA SER A 66 -2.07 -4.24 -20.69
C SER A 66 -0.65 -4.36 -20.13
N THR A 67 -0.53 -4.38 -18.80
CA THR A 67 0.70 -4.75 -18.10
C THR A 67 0.41 -5.90 -17.12
N ASN A 68 1.46 -6.53 -16.57
CA ASN A 68 1.34 -7.33 -15.35
C ASN A 68 0.96 -6.42 -14.15
N PRO A 69 0.57 -6.98 -12.99
CA PRO A 69 0.09 -6.19 -11.84
C PRO A 69 1.08 -5.13 -11.33
N CYS A 70 2.39 -5.40 -11.40
CA CYS A 70 3.43 -4.46 -10.94
C CYS A 70 3.86 -3.44 -12.02
N GLY A 71 3.34 -3.53 -13.24
CA GLY A 71 3.53 -2.54 -14.30
C GLY A 71 4.85 -2.60 -15.07
N GLU A 72 5.77 -3.50 -14.72
CA GLU A 72 7.08 -3.59 -15.37
C GLU A 72 7.07 -4.34 -16.72
N ILE A 73 6.00 -5.04 -17.04
CA ILE A 73 5.91 -5.84 -18.27
C ILE A 73 4.69 -5.40 -19.09
N PRO A 74 4.85 -4.48 -20.06
CA PRO A 74 3.85 -4.23 -21.09
C PRO A 74 3.66 -5.48 -21.96
N LEU A 75 2.42 -5.93 -22.10
CA LEU A 75 2.07 -7.21 -22.74
C LEU A 75 1.01 -7.07 -23.82
N CYS A 76 1.16 -7.84 -24.88
CA CYS A 76 0.12 -8.14 -25.84
C CYS A 76 -0.73 -9.35 -25.36
N PRO A 77 -1.91 -9.63 -25.98
CA PRO A 77 -2.73 -10.77 -25.62
C PRO A 77 -1.99 -12.11 -25.76
N TYR A 78 -2.21 -13.01 -24.81
CA TYR A 78 -1.65 -14.38 -24.76
C TYR A 78 -0.13 -14.45 -24.62
N ASP A 79 0.55 -13.36 -24.27
CA ASP A 79 1.98 -13.32 -24.04
C ASP A 79 2.32 -13.41 -22.56
N SER A 80 3.57 -13.74 -22.26
CA SER A 80 4.11 -13.79 -20.91
C SER A 80 5.60 -13.44 -20.92
N CYS A 81 6.14 -13.04 -19.76
CA CYS A 81 7.54 -12.74 -19.60
C CYS A 81 8.19 -13.68 -18.60
N ARG A 82 9.39 -14.16 -18.92
CA ARG A 82 10.24 -15.00 -18.06
C ARG A 82 11.28 -14.10 -17.44
N LEU A 83 11.36 -14.10 -16.12
CA LEU A 83 12.15 -13.12 -15.36
C LEU A 83 13.44 -13.72 -14.81
N VAL A 84 14.52 -12.93 -14.92
CA VAL A 84 15.76 -13.13 -14.18
C VAL A 84 16.25 -11.80 -13.64
N ALA A 85 16.79 -11.79 -12.43
CA ALA A 85 17.38 -10.61 -11.81
C ALA A 85 18.87 -10.83 -11.53
N ILE A 86 19.70 -9.95 -12.04
CA ILE A 86 21.14 -9.93 -11.80
C ILE A 86 21.40 -9.16 -10.50
N ASN A 87 22.05 -9.79 -9.53
CA ASN A 87 22.43 -9.14 -8.28
C ASN A 87 23.67 -8.25 -8.52
N LEU A 88 23.45 -6.95 -8.60
CA LEU A 88 24.49 -5.96 -8.91
C LEU A 88 25.59 -5.89 -7.86
N TYR A 89 25.24 -6.09 -6.58
CA TYR A 89 26.23 -6.10 -5.50
C TYR A 89 27.32 -7.16 -5.70
N SER A 90 27.01 -8.27 -6.34
CA SER A 90 27.96 -9.37 -6.57
C SER A 90 29.14 -9.01 -7.50
N TYR A 91 29.05 -7.88 -8.17
CA TYR A 91 30.10 -7.38 -9.08
C TYR A 91 30.95 -6.26 -8.48
N VAL A 92 30.69 -5.90 -7.21
CA VAL A 92 31.51 -4.91 -6.51
C VAL A 92 32.74 -5.59 -5.90
N LYS A 93 33.92 -5.26 -6.38
CA LYS A 93 35.19 -5.63 -5.77
C LYS A 93 35.54 -4.65 -4.65
N ASN A 94 36.16 -5.12 -3.58
CA ASN A 94 36.57 -4.33 -2.43
C ASN A 94 35.43 -3.40 -1.87
N PRO A 95 34.22 -3.92 -1.63
CA PRO A 95 33.10 -3.11 -1.26
C PRO A 95 33.36 -2.26 -0.01
N PHE A 96 32.82 -1.05 0.05
CA PHE A 96 32.94 -0.13 1.16
C PHE A 96 34.37 0.33 1.49
N THR A 97 35.28 0.26 0.54
CA THR A 97 36.65 0.76 0.66
C THR A 97 36.94 1.81 -0.41
N PRO A 98 38.00 2.63 -0.25
CA PRO A 98 38.42 3.57 -1.31
C PRO A 98 38.82 2.90 -2.64
N GLN A 99 39.04 1.60 -2.64
CA GLN A 99 39.41 0.79 -3.82
C GLN A 99 38.18 0.06 -4.39
N ALA A 100 36.97 0.41 -3.97
CA ALA A 100 35.77 -0.22 -4.50
C ALA A 100 35.61 0.06 -6.00
N GLU A 101 35.40 -0.98 -6.77
CA GLU A 101 35.18 -0.91 -8.22
C GLU A 101 34.12 -1.91 -8.68
N PHE A 102 33.45 -1.60 -9.77
CA PHE A 102 32.46 -2.50 -10.39
C PHE A 102 33.13 -3.29 -11.53
N ASP A 103 33.04 -4.62 -11.46
CA ASP A 103 33.61 -5.53 -12.47
C ASP A 103 32.67 -5.63 -13.70
N PHE A 104 32.76 -4.68 -14.60
CA PHE A 104 31.96 -4.66 -15.83
C PHE A 104 32.26 -5.86 -16.75
N ASP A 105 33.47 -6.41 -16.76
CA ASP A 105 33.81 -7.54 -17.63
C ASP A 105 33.08 -8.80 -17.18
N LEU A 106 33.19 -9.13 -15.89
CA LEU A 106 32.45 -10.25 -15.29
C LEU A 106 30.95 -10.05 -15.40
N PHE A 107 30.48 -8.82 -15.19
CA PHE A 107 29.06 -8.47 -15.30
C PHE A 107 28.51 -8.76 -16.71
N ARG A 108 29.15 -8.21 -17.76
CA ARG A 108 28.77 -8.47 -19.16
C ARG A 108 28.75 -9.95 -19.51
N GLN A 109 29.77 -10.68 -19.06
CA GLN A 109 29.85 -12.13 -19.28
C GLN A 109 28.67 -12.88 -18.66
N HIS A 110 28.32 -12.57 -17.41
CA HIS A 110 27.22 -13.21 -16.73
C HIS A 110 25.85 -12.80 -17.30
N VAL A 111 25.69 -11.56 -17.71
CA VAL A 111 24.48 -11.07 -18.41
C VAL A 111 24.26 -11.86 -19.70
N GLY A 112 25.28 -12.10 -20.51
CA GLY A 112 25.18 -12.91 -21.72
C GLY A 112 24.79 -14.36 -21.42
N LYS A 113 25.32 -14.96 -20.35
CA LYS A 113 24.90 -16.31 -19.91
C LYS A 113 23.46 -16.34 -19.41
N ALA A 114 23.04 -15.32 -18.65
CA ALA A 114 21.67 -15.19 -18.19
C ALA A 114 20.68 -15.16 -19.36
N GLN A 115 21.01 -14.45 -20.43
CA GLN A 115 20.19 -14.42 -21.65
C GLN A 115 20.01 -15.82 -22.25
N ARG A 116 21.06 -16.61 -22.33
CA ARG A 116 20.99 -17.98 -22.88
C ARG A 116 20.10 -18.87 -22.02
N ILE A 117 20.27 -18.81 -20.70
CA ILE A 117 19.41 -19.56 -19.75
C ILE A 117 17.93 -19.15 -19.92
N MET A 118 17.64 -17.87 -20.10
CA MET A 118 16.27 -17.39 -20.25
C MET A 118 15.63 -17.88 -21.57
N ASP A 119 16.40 -17.97 -22.65
CA ASP A 119 15.94 -18.55 -23.91
C ASP A 119 15.70 -20.06 -23.78
N ASP A 120 16.57 -20.79 -23.07
CA ASP A 120 16.40 -22.23 -22.79
C ASP A 120 15.16 -22.49 -21.92
N ILE A 121 14.82 -21.59 -20.96
CA ILE A 121 13.57 -21.67 -20.18
C ILE A 121 12.33 -21.56 -21.09
N ILE A 122 12.39 -20.76 -22.15
CA ILE A 122 11.28 -20.71 -23.13
C ILE A 122 11.09 -22.06 -23.80
N ASP A 123 12.15 -22.75 -24.17
CA ASP A 123 12.05 -24.08 -24.77
C ASP A 123 11.46 -25.11 -23.80
N LEU A 124 11.89 -25.10 -22.52
CA LEU A 124 11.28 -25.92 -21.48
C LEU A 124 9.80 -25.61 -21.24
N GLU A 125 9.40 -24.34 -21.31
CA GLU A 125 7.99 -23.94 -21.24
C GLU A 125 7.20 -24.46 -22.43
N MET A 126 7.79 -24.43 -23.61
CA MET A 126 7.15 -25.02 -24.82
C MET A 126 6.90 -26.50 -24.66
N GLU A 127 7.83 -27.27 -24.12
CA GLU A 127 7.62 -28.71 -23.81
C GLU A 127 6.43 -28.91 -22.84
N LYS A 128 6.30 -28.01 -21.83
CA LYS A 128 5.16 -28.06 -20.91
C LYS A 128 3.85 -27.71 -21.57
N ILE A 129 3.81 -26.71 -22.43
CA ILE A 129 2.62 -26.31 -23.18
C ILE A 129 2.17 -27.46 -24.09
N GLU A 130 3.07 -28.16 -24.80
CA GLU A 130 2.75 -29.34 -25.60
C GLU A 130 2.18 -30.48 -24.74
N THR A 131 2.75 -30.67 -23.54
CA THR A 131 2.25 -31.67 -22.58
C THR A 131 0.82 -31.34 -22.15
N ILE A 132 0.53 -30.06 -21.87
CA ILE A 132 -0.80 -29.57 -21.47
C ILE A 132 -1.79 -29.76 -22.61
N ILE A 133 -1.44 -29.36 -23.83
CA ILE A 133 -2.27 -29.56 -25.03
C ILE A 133 -2.62 -31.04 -25.22
N GLY A 134 -1.60 -31.92 -25.16
CA GLY A 134 -1.82 -33.35 -25.30
C GLY A 134 -2.66 -33.98 -24.16
N LYS A 135 -2.63 -33.38 -22.95
CA LYS A 135 -3.52 -33.78 -21.85
C LYS A 135 -4.96 -33.34 -22.14
N VAL A 136 -5.19 -32.10 -22.50
CA VAL A 136 -6.53 -31.54 -22.78
C VAL A 136 -7.20 -32.28 -23.91
N GLU A 137 -6.46 -32.67 -24.95
CA GLU A 137 -6.99 -33.47 -26.07
C GLU A 137 -7.58 -34.81 -25.62
N LYS A 138 -7.03 -35.42 -24.56
CA LYS A 138 -7.44 -36.71 -24.00
C LYS A 138 -8.40 -36.60 -22.82
N ASP A 139 -8.67 -35.38 -22.33
CA ASP A 139 -9.52 -35.13 -21.17
C ASP A 139 -10.96 -35.58 -21.47
N PRO A 140 -11.70 -36.16 -20.49
CA PRO A 140 -13.09 -36.57 -20.65
C PRO A 140 -14.11 -35.41 -20.68
N GLU A 141 -13.66 -34.17 -20.58
CA GLU A 141 -14.49 -32.96 -20.63
C GLU A 141 -15.32 -32.86 -21.94
N THR A 142 -16.37 -32.02 -21.89
CA THR A 142 -17.21 -31.75 -23.07
C THR A 142 -16.41 -31.13 -24.22
N ALA A 143 -16.86 -31.37 -25.46
CA ALA A 143 -16.18 -30.82 -26.64
C ALA A 143 -16.05 -29.28 -26.61
N GLU A 144 -16.99 -28.57 -26.02
CA GLU A 144 -16.98 -27.12 -25.89
C GLU A 144 -15.88 -26.66 -24.95
N VAL A 145 -15.76 -27.25 -23.75
CA VAL A 145 -14.72 -26.96 -22.77
C VAL A 145 -13.35 -27.24 -23.36
N LYS A 146 -13.15 -28.42 -23.93
CA LYS A 146 -11.89 -28.81 -24.61
C LYS A 146 -11.51 -27.85 -25.71
N SER A 147 -12.46 -27.46 -26.57
CA SER A 147 -12.19 -26.49 -27.63
C SER A 147 -11.73 -25.14 -27.11
N THR A 148 -12.34 -24.67 -26.03
CA THR A 148 -11.97 -23.39 -25.38
C THR A 148 -10.56 -23.45 -24.80
N GLU A 149 -10.25 -24.51 -24.05
CA GLU A 149 -8.91 -24.69 -23.46
C GLU A 149 -7.82 -24.88 -24.53
N LEU A 150 -8.06 -25.73 -25.51
CA LEU A 150 -7.12 -25.95 -26.61
C LEU A 150 -6.85 -24.66 -27.39
N ASN A 151 -7.88 -23.88 -27.66
CA ASN A 151 -7.74 -22.62 -28.36
C ASN A 151 -6.87 -21.63 -27.55
N LEU A 152 -7.06 -21.56 -26.22
CA LEU A 152 -6.24 -20.73 -25.31
C LEU A 152 -4.76 -21.17 -25.38
N TRP A 153 -4.47 -22.45 -25.12
CA TRP A 153 -3.10 -22.94 -25.06
C TRP A 153 -2.39 -22.86 -26.42
N LYS A 154 -3.09 -23.10 -27.54
CA LYS A 154 -2.55 -22.90 -28.89
C LYS A 154 -2.21 -21.44 -29.18
N LYS A 155 -3.01 -20.47 -28.68
CA LYS A 155 -2.70 -19.03 -28.80
C LYS A 155 -1.46 -18.65 -27.98
N ILE A 156 -1.36 -19.12 -26.74
CA ILE A 156 -0.19 -18.91 -25.88
C ILE A 156 1.06 -19.50 -26.55
N ARG A 157 0.99 -20.75 -26.99
CA ARG A 157 2.08 -21.43 -27.73
C ARG A 157 2.57 -20.59 -28.92
N ASN A 158 1.65 -20.22 -29.79
CA ASN A 158 1.96 -19.47 -31.00
C ASN A 158 2.61 -18.10 -30.66
N LYS A 159 2.08 -17.39 -29.65
CA LYS A 159 2.65 -16.13 -29.20
C LYS A 159 4.07 -16.28 -28.66
N THR A 160 4.29 -17.29 -27.82
CA THR A 160 5.59 -17.62 -27.25
C THR A 160 6.65 -17.92 -28.32
N LEU A 161 6.31 -18.75 -29.32
CA LEU A 161 7.21 -19.10 -30.42
C LEU A 161 7.58 -17.91 -31.29
N LYS A 162 6.58 -17.08 -31.64
CA LYS A 162 6.77 -15.92 -32.52
C LYS A 162 7.65 -14.84 -31.92
N GLY A 163 7.55 -14.59 -30.62
CA GLY A 163 8.23 -13.47 -29.97
C GLY A 163 9.40 -13.89 -29.07
N ARG A 164 9.31 -15.03 -28.39
CA ARG A 164 10.34 -15.49 -27.42
C ARG A 164 10.74 -14.40 -26.42
N ARG A 165 9.73 -13.77 -25.77
CA ARG A 165 9.92 -12.67 -24.83
C ARG A 165 10.64 -13.14 -23.58
N THR A 166 11.67 -12.40 -23.15
CA THR A 166 12.38 -12.55 -21.88
C THR A 166 12.38 -11.24 -21.10
N GLY A 167 12.75 -11.27 -19.81
CA GLY A 167 12.83 -10.11 -18.95
C GLY A 167 14.01 -10.23 -17.99
N CYS A 168 15.16 -9.74 -18.40
CA CYS A 168 16.30 -9.60 -17.51
C CYS A 168 16.26 -8.24 -16.82
N GLY A 169 16.39 -8.25 -15.51
CA GLY A 169 16.50 -7.04 -14.70
C GLY A 169 17.62 -7.14 -13.68
N THR A 170 17.59 -6.24 -12.74
CA THR A 170 18.60 -6.10 -11.70
C THR A 170 17.98 -6.11 -10.31
N THR A 171 18.78 -6.46 -9.32
CA THR A 171 18.48 -6.33 -7.89
C THR A 171 19.73 -5.88 -7.15
N GLY A 172 19.59 -5.28 -5.98
CA GLY A 172 20.73 -4.85 -5.18
C GLY A 172 21.34 -3.52 -5.60
N GLU A 173 20.61 -2.67 -6.33
CA GLU A 173 21.11 -1.37 -6.79
C GLU A 173 21.54 -0.46 -5.63
N GLY A 174 20.69 -0.29 -4.62
CA GLY A 174 20.99 0.56 -3.46
C GLY A 174 22.26 0.12 -2.73
N ASP A 175 22.47 -1.19 -2.60
CA ASP A 175 23.65 -1.75 -1.97
C ASP A 175 24.90 -1.66 -2.84
N MET A 176 24.76 -1.86 -4.14
CA MET A 176 25.87 -1.66 -5.10
C MET A 176 26.39 -0.22 -5.03
N LEU A 177 25.48 0.75 -5.10
CA LEU A 177 25.83 2.17 -5.03
C LEU A 177 26.53 2.50 -3.70
N ALA A 178 25.94 2.07 -2.56
CA ALA A 178 26.53 2.27 -1.25
C ALA A 178 27.93 1.64 -1.13
N ALA A 179 28.11 0.42 -1.66
CA ALA A 179 29.40 -0.29 -1.62
C ALA A 179 30.48 0.38 -2.45
N LEU A 180 30.10 1.07 -3.52
CA LEU A 180 30.99 1.86 -4.38
C LEU A 180 31.23 3.29 -3.87
N GLY A 181 30.57 3.70 -2.78
CA GLY A 181 30.67 5.05 -2.23
C GLY A 181 29.77 6.08 -2.93
N TYR A 182 28.86 5.67 -3.80
CA TYR A 182 27.84 6.54 -4.38
C TYR A 182 26.64 6.65 -3.42
N ARG A 183 26.20 7.88 -3.15
CA ARG A 183 24.99 8.09 -2.37
C ARG A 183 23.76 8.00 -3.30
N TYR A 184 22.87 7.04 -3.05
CA TYR A 184 21.62 6.94 -3.78
C TYR A 184 20.83 8.27 -3.70
N GLY A 185 20.22 8.71 -4.81
CA GLY A 185 19.52 9.98 -4.89
C GLY A 185 20.43 11.18 -5.17
N THR A 186 21.57 10.96 -5.82
CA THR A 186 22.43 12.02 -6.35
C THR A 186 22.65 11.86 -7.85
N PRO A 187 22.97 12.94 -8.57
CA PRO A 187 23.26 12.87 -10.01
C PRO A 187 24.40 11.92 -10.38
N GLU A 188 25.41 11.80 -9.52
CA GLU A 188 26.54 10.89 -9.73
C GLU A 188 26.09 9.42 -9.65
N ALA A 189 25.22 9.08 -8.66
CA ALA A 189 24.64 7.76 -8.55
C ALA A 189 23.73 7.46 -9.76
N THR A 190 22.94 8.44 -10.21
CA THR A 190 22.10 8.33 -11.42
C THR A 190 22.94 8.05 -12.67
N ALA A 191 24.05 8.75 -12.85
CA ALA A 191 24.94 8.56 -13.98
C ALA A 191 25.58 7.16 -13.98
N PHE A 192 26.06 6.71 -12.81
CA PHE A 192 26.65 5.37 -12.66
C PHE A 192 25.62 4.26 -12.89
N SER A 193 24.43 4.37 -12.29
CA SER A 193 23.32 3.44 -12.50
C SER A 193 22.92 3.36 -13.98
N THR A 194 22.88 4.49 -14.67
CA THR A 194 22.58 4.55 -16.11
C THR A 194 23.63 3.79 -16.92
N GLU A 195 24.91 3.93 -16.58
CA GLU A 195 25.98 3.20 -17.28
C GLU A 195 25.90 1.69 -17.02
N VAL A 196 25.62 1.25 -15.80
CA VAL A 196 25.41 -0.17 -15.48
C VAL A 196 24.28 -0.76 -16.33
N HIS A 197 23.14 -0.07 -16.43
CA HIS A 197 21.98 -0.56 -17.21
C HIS A 197 22.21 -0.46 -18.72
N LYS A 198 22.99 0.49 -19.20
CA LYS A 198 23.49 0.52 -20.59
C LYS A 198 24.32 -0.72 -20.89
N GLN A 199 25.28 -1.07 -20.03
CA GLN A 199 26.11 -2.26 -20.20
C GLN A 199 25.28 -3.55 -20.12
N LEU A 200 24.27 -3.61 -19.23
CA LEU A 200 23.29 -4.69 -19.18
C LEU A 200 22.62 -4.88 -20.54
N THR A 201 22.12 -3.80 -21.11
CA THR A 201 21.38 -3.78 -22.39
C THR A 201 22.26 -4.28 -23.53
N LEU A 202 23.43 -3.69 -23.68
CA LEU A 202 24.34 -4.03 -24.77
C LEU A 202 24.81 -5.49 -24.70
N ALA A 203 25.16 -5.98 -23.52
CA ALA A 203 25.56 -7.36 -23.31
C ALA A 203 24.42 -8.37 -23.56
N TYR A 204 23.21 -8.06 -23.10
CA TYR A 204 22.05 -8.93 -23.25
C TYR A 204 21.60 -9.00 -24.72
N TYR A 205 21.53 -7.84 -25.39
CA TYR A 205 21.19 -7.78 -26.82
C TYR A 205 22.27 -8.45 -27.68
N SER A 206 23.55 -8.27 -27.36
CA SER A 206 24.65 -8.96 -28.05
C SER A 206 24.48 -10.48 -27.97
N SER A 207 24.21 -11.02 -26.78
CA SER A 207 23.95 -12.46 -26.60
C SER A 207 22.71 -12.94 -27.36
N SER A 208 21.65 -12.12 -27.42
CA SER A 208 20.44 -12.45 -28.20
C SER A 208 20.72 -12.48 -29.71
N VAL A 209 21.60 -11.61 -30.22
CA VAL A 209 22.07 -11.62 -31.62
C VAL A 209 22.95 -12.86 -31.90
N ASP A 210 23.87 -13.21 -30.96
CA ASP A 210 24.69 -14.41 -31.10
C ASP A 210 23.84 -15.67 -31.15
N MET A 211 22.81 -15.77 -30.28
CA MET A 211 21.85 -16.89 -30.32
C MET A 211 21.01 -16.91 -31.59
N ALA A 212 20.67 -15.75 -32.16
CA ALA A 212 19.98 -15.72 -33.45
C ALA A 212 20.83 -16.33 -34.56
N SER A 213 22.16 -16.11 -34.54
CA SER A 213 23.09 -16.75 -35.48
C SER A 213 23.18 -18.27 -35.29
N GLU A 214 23.02 -18.77 -34.05
CA GLU A 214 23.09 -20.19 -33.70
C GLU A 214 21.77 -20.94 -33.90
N ARG A 215 20.64 -20.30 -33.53
CA ARG A 215 19.33 -20.93 -33.35
C ARG A 215 18.20 -20.29 -34.18
N GLY A 216 18.53 -19.28 -34.97
CA GLY A 216 17.57 -18.45 -35.70
C GLY A 216 17.00 -17.29 -34.89
N ALA A 217 16.65 -16.22 -35.55
CA ALA A 217 15.96 -15.08 -34.95
C ALA A 217 14.54 -15.49 -34.49
N PHE A 218 13.88 -14.63 -33.70
CA PHE A 218 12.46 -14.82 -33.42
C PHE A 218 11.67 -14.75 -34.75
N GLU A 219 10.59 -15.53 -34.86
CA GLU A 219 9.92 -15.86 -36.12
C GLU A 219 9.53 -14.66 -36.99
N ILE A 220 9.07 -13.58 -36.37
CA ILE A 220 8.56 -12.41 -37.07
C ILE A 220 9.54 -11.24 -37.15
N TYR A 221 10.84 -11.48 -36.86
CA TYR A 221 11.85 -10.43 -36.87
C TYR A 221 11.95 -9.71 -38.23
N ASP A 222 11.89 -8.40 -38.21
CA ASP A 222 12.05 -7.52 -39.38
C ASP A 222 12.70 -6.20 -38.95
N SER A 223 13.94 -5.98 -39.36
CA SER A 223 14.70 -4.76 -39.02
C SER A 223 14.10 -3.47 -39.56
N GLU A 224 13.35 -3.53 -40.69
CA GLU A 224 12.69 -2.36 -41.26
C GLU A 224 11.56 -1.84 -40.38
N ARG A 225 10.87 -2.74 -39.68
CA ARG A 225 9.83 -2.36 -38.71
C ARG A 225 10.40 -1.62 -37.51
N GLU A 226 11.61 -1.94 -37.08
CA GLU A 226 12.25 -1.40 -35.90
C GLU A 226 13.09 -0.13 -36.14
N LYS A 227 13.35 0.25 -37.39
CA LYS A 227 14.29 1.33 -37.77
C LYS A 227 13.99 2.69 -37.12
N ASN A 228 12.74 2.96 -36.81
CA ASN A 228 12.30 4.22 -36.18
C ASN A 228 12.02 4.08 -34.67
N ASN A 229 12.24 2.89 -34.09
CA ASN A 229 12.01 2.68 -32.67
C ASN A 229 13.09 3.40 -31.85
N PRO A 230 12.71 4.25 -30.87
CA PRO A 230 13.68 5.05 -30.11
C PRO A 230 14.65 4.20 -29.29
N PHE A 231 14.20 3.05 -28.75
CA PHE A 231 15.04 2.14 -27.96
C PHE A 231 16.12 1.49 -28.85
N ILE A 232 15.74 0.98 -30.02
CA ILE A 232 16.70 0.41 -31.00
C ILE A 232 17.70 1.45 -31.50
N ASN A 233 17.25 2.68 -31.73
CA ASN A 233 18.13 3.77 -32.13
C ASN A 233 19.15 4.12 -31.04
N ARG A 234 18.79 4.06 -29.74
CA ARG A 234 19.75 4.23 -28.65
C ARG A 234 20.83 3.12 -28.63
N ILE A 235 20.46 1.87 -28.91
CA ILE A 235 21.45 0.78 -29.07
C ILE A 235 22.37 1.09 -30.24
N LYS A 236 21.84 1.54 -31.38
CA LYS A 236 22.64 1.93 -32.55
C LYS A 236 23.61 3.04 -32.25
N ASP A 237 23.19 4.06 -31.50
CA ASP A 237 24.06 5.19 -31.13
C ASP A 237 25.16 4.77 -30.15
N ALA A 238 24.87 3.80 -29.26
CA ALA A 238 25.79 3.33 -28.25
C ALA A 238 26.78 2.26 -28.77
N ASP A 239 26.31 1.38 -29.65
CA ASP A 239 27.11 0.30 -30.28
C ASP A 239 26.62 0.05 -31.73
N PRO A 240 27.13 0.83 -32.70
CA PRO A 240 26.76 0.66 -34.11
C PRO A 240 27.06 -0.74 -34.65
N ALA A 241 28.15 -1.39 -34.18
CA ALA A 241 28.55 -2.72 -34.65
C ALA A 241 27.56 -3.80 -34.19
N LEU A 242 27.04 -3.70 -32.96
CA LEU A 242 25.94 -4.55 -32.47
C LEU A 242 24.67 -4.37 -33.32
N CYS A 243 24.33 -3.12 -33.65
CA CYS A 243 23.17 -2.84 -34.49
C CYS A 243 23.31 -3.41 -35.90
N GLU A 244 24.45 -3.27 -36.54
CA GLU A 244 24.75 -3.88 -37.85
C GLU A 244 24.63 -5.42 -37.81
N ARG A 245 25.15 -6.05 -36.79
CA ARG A 245 24.99 -7.51 -36.58
C ARG A 245 23.51 -7.87 -36.42
N MET A 246 22.78 -7.12 -35.62
CA MET A 246 21.35 -7.33 -35.38
C MET A 246 20.52 -7.20 -36.66
N ILE A 247 20.80 -6.20 -37.51
CA ILE A 247 20.17 -6.05 -38.83
C ILE A 247 20.45 -7.25 -39.73
N LYS A 248 21.68 -7.75 -39.72
CA LYS A 248 22.09 -8.86 -40.59
C LYS A 248 21.58 -10.22 -40.16
N THR A 249 21.55 -10.52 -38.87
CA THR A 249 21.26 -11.87 -38.34
C THR A 249 19.96 -11.96 -37.58
N GLY A 250 19.36 -10.82 -37.24
CA GLY A 250 18.27 -10.74 -36.28
C GLY A 250 18.74 -10.87 -34.83
N ARG A 251 17.77 -10.97 -33.94
CA ARG A 251 17.97 -11.36 -32.55
C ARG A 251 16.98 -12.43 -32.14
N ARG A 252 17.30 -13.20 -31.10
CA ARG A 252 16.52 -14.36 -30.66
C ARG A 252 15.20 -14.00 -29.97
N ASN A 253 15.09 -12.80 -29.35
CA ASN A 253 14.02 -12.41 -28.45
C ASN A 253 13.44 -11.05 -28.88
N ILE A 254 12.12 -10.91 -28.93
CA ILE A 254 11.42 -9.69 -29.33
C ILE A 254 11.59 -8.57 -28.32
N ALA A 255 11.67 -8.91 -27.03
CA ALA A 255 11.95 -8.00 -25.93
C ALA A 255 12.76 -8.73 -24.85
N CYS A 256 13.58 -7.99 -24.10
CA CYS A 256 14.71 -8.53 -23.40
C CYS A 256 14.81 -8.14 -21.91
N LEU A 257 14.44 -6.90 -21.57
CA LEU A 257 14.82 -6.27 -20.31
C LEU A 257 13.61 -5.73 -19.55
N THR A 258 13.56 -5.98 -18.23
CA THR A 258 12.55 -5.43 -17.33
C THR A 258 13.07 -5.35 -15.91
N ILE A 259 12.69 -4.35 -15.15
CA ILE A 259 13.04 -4.26 -13.73
C ILE A 259 11.83 -4.63 -12.88
N ALA A 260 11.83 -5.89 -12.43
CA ALA A 260 10.81 -6.42 -11.53
C ALA A 260 11.04 -5.95 -10.07
N PRO A 261 10.03 -6.01 -9.19
CA PRO A 261 10.17 -5.61 -7.78
C PRO A 261 11.22 -6.39 -7.01
N THR A 262 11.44 -7.67 -7.33
CA THR A 262 12.40 -8.61 -6.70
C THR A 262 12.29 -8.73 -5.18
N GLY A 263 11.13 -8.45 -4.58
CA GLY A 263 10.95 -8.40 -3.11
C GLY A 263 11.42 -9.67 -2.40
N THR A 264 10.98 -10.85 -2.83
CA THR A 264 11.39 -12.14 -2.25
C THR A 264 12.83 -12.51 -2.66
N THR A 265 13.21 -12.25 -3.91
CA THR A 265 14.55 -12.57 -4.42
C THR A 265 15.64 -11.79 -3.68
N SER A 266 15.37 -10.50 -3.36
CA SER A 266 16.31 -9.66 -2.61
C SER A 266 16.53 -10.14 -1.17
N ILE A 267 15.52 -10.77 -0.55
CA ILE A 267 15.68 -11.42 0.76
C ILE A 267 16.65 -12.59 0.65
N MET A 268 16.56 -13.41 -0.41
CA MET A 268 17.49 -14.52 -0.64
C MET A 268 18.91 -14.03 -0.90
N THR A 269 19.07 -12.96 -1.66
CA THR A 269 20.40 -12.37 -1.96
C THR A 269 20.89 -11.47 -0.85
N GLN A 270 20.07 -11.15 0.15
CA GLN A 270 20.39 -10.27 1.27
C GLN A 270 20.82 -8.87 0.82
N THR A 271 20.09 -8.34 -0.17
CA THR A 271 20.34 -7.03 -0.78
C THR A 271 19.06 -6.19 -0.85
N SER A 272 19.18 -4.93 -1.29
CA SER A 272 18.06 -4.09 -1.68
C SER A 272 17.32 -4.68 -2.90
N SER A 273 16.05 -4.31 -3.08
CA SER A 273 15.18 -4.84 -4.13
C SER A 273 15.29 -4.00 -5.41
N GLY A 274 15.33 -4.64 -6.58
CA GLY A 274 15.31 -3.97 -7.87
C GLY A 274 16.32 -2.83 -7.96
N ILE A 275 15.87 -1.67 -8.43
CA ILE A 275 16.62 -0.41 -8.40
C ILE A 275 16.20 0.49 -7.22
N GLU A 276 15.60 -0.10 -6.17
CA GLU A 276 15.18 0.65 -4.97
C GLU A 276 16.39 1.00 -4.07
N PRO A 277 16.33 2.12 -3.33
CA PRO A 277 17.25 2.34 -2.23
C PRO A 277 16.99 1.32 -1.11
N VAL A 278 17.92 1.17 -0.20
CA VAL A 278 17.70 0.38 1.01
C VAL A 278 16.53 0.97 1.80
N PHE A 279 15.61 0.14 2.27
CA PHE A 279 14.45 0.61 3.03
C PHE A 279 14.90 1.31 4.31
N LEU A 280 15.57 0.58 5.20
CA LEU A 280 16.19 1.09 6.42
C LEU A 280 17.44 0.25 6.73
N PRO A 281 18.61 0.87 7.02
CA PRO A 281 19.81 0.14 7.41
C PRO A 281 19.67 -0.61 8.73
N VAL A 282 18.90 -0.04 9.66
CA VAL A 282 18.58 -0.63 10.97
C VAL A 282 17.12 -0.36 11.30
N TYR A 283 16.38 -1.39 11.71
CA TYR A 283 14.97 -1.27 12.09
C TYR A 283 14.59 -2.23 13.21
N LYS A 284 13.51 -1.94 13.92
CA LYS A 284 12.91 -2.86 14.90
C LYS A 284 11.91 -3.77 14.23
N ARG A 285 11.98 -5.05 14.54
CA ARG A 285 10.99 -6.04 14.17
C ARG A 285 10.30 -6.58 15.42
N LYS A 286 8.99 -6.77 15.31
CA LYS A 286 8.17 -7.38 16.34
C LYS A 286 7.87 -8.83 15.96
N ARG A 287 8.08 -9.75 16.89
CA ARG A 287 7.70 -11.15 16.75
C ARG A 287 6.70 -11.50 17.83
N LYS A 288 5.56 -12.06 17.44
CA LYS A 288 4.62 -12.64 18.40
C LYS A 288 5.27 -13.85 19.06
N VAL A 289 5.22 -13.88 20.38
CA VAL A 289 5.70 -15.01 21.19
C VAL A 289 4.57 -16.02 21.28
N ASN A 290 4.81 -17.24 20.84
CA ASN A 290 3.82 -18.30 20.96
C ASN A 290 3.88 -18.93 22.37
N PRO A 291 2.77 -19.50 22.88
CA PRO A 291 2.74 -20.14 24.19
C PRO A 291 3.74 -21.29 24.38
N SER A 292 4.23 -21.86 23.27
CA SER A 292 5.23 -22.93 23.24
C SER A 292 6.68 -22.43 23.19
N ASP A 293 6.91 -21.13 23.06
CA ASP A 293 8.26 -20.56 22.99
C ASP A 293 8.84 -20.48 24.42
N GLU A 294 9.84 -21.31 24.73
CA GLU A 294 10.55 -21.30 26.02
C GLU A 294 11.72 -20.29 25.99
N ASN A 295 11.95 -19.59 27.10
CA ASN A 295 13.07 -18.66 27.32
C ASN A 295 13.10 -17.43 26.35
N VAL A 296 11.95 -16.98 25.87
CA VAL A 296 11.83 -15.79 25.02
C VAL A 296 11.54 -14.55 25.87
N ARG A 297 12.23 -13.46 25.57
CA ARG A 297 11.99 -12.16 26.20
C ARG A 297 10.65 -11.60 25.74
N ILE A 298 9.83 -11.12 26.67
CA ILE A 298 8.58 -10.41 26.36
C ILE A 298 8.85 -8.92 26.59
N ASP A 299 8.84 -8.15 25.51
CA ASP A 299 9.07 -6.71 25.55
C ASP A 299 7.76 -5.92 25.75
N PHE A 300 6.66 -6.41 25.21
CA PHE A 300 5.32 -5.87 25.50
C PHE A 300 4.23 -6.91 25.23
N VAL A 301 3.07 -6.66 25.81
CA VAL A 301 1.85 -7.44 25.58
C VAL A 301 0.83 -6.50 24.99
N ASP A 302 0.23 -6.87 23.85
CA ASP A 302 -0.80 -6.05 23.22
C ASP A 302 -2.14 -6.14 23.96
N GLU A 303 -3.11 -5.38 23.50
CA GLU A 303 -4.43 -5.27 24.11
C GLU A 303 -5.26 -6.55 24.03
N MET A 304 -4.92 -7.44 23.10
CA MET A 304 -5.55 -8.73 22.92
C MET A 304 -4.92 -9.80 23.85
N GLY A 305 -3.85 -9.45 24.56
CA GLY A 305 -3.12 -10.32 25.44
C GLY A 305 -1.99 -11.10 24.75
N ASP A 306 -1.68 -10.76 23.49
CA ASP A 306 -0.58 -11.36 22.75
C ASP A 306 0.75 -10.75 23.18
N ALA A 307 1.72 -11.61 23.51
CA ALA A 307 3.06 -11.23 23.89
C ALA A 307 3.96 -11.07 22.66
N PHE A 308 4.81 -10.06 22.67
CA PHE A 308 5.74 -9.76 21.58
C PHE A 308 7.16 -9.55 22.10
N GLU A 309 8.11 -10.06 21.33
CA GLU A 309 9.52 -9.75 21.43
C GLU A 309 9.88 -8.71 20.38
N GLU A 310 10.60 -7.64 20.76
CA GLU A 310 11.19 -6.67 19.86
C GLU A 310 12.68 -6.92 19.72
N TYR A 311 13.18 -6.95 18.49
CA TYR A 311 14.60 -7.08 18.22
C TYR A 311 15.04 -6.17 17.07
N ILE A 312 16.30 -5.74 17.15
CA ILE A 312 16.90 -4.90 16.14
C ILE A 312 17.36 -5.77 14.97
N VAL A 313 16.92 -5.42 13.79
CA VAL A 313 17.34 -6.04 12.53
C VAL A 313 18.23 -5.06 11.80
N TYR A 314 19.40 -5.54 11.42
CA TYR A 314 20.33 -4.80 10.58
C TYR A 314 20.23 -5.31 9.14
N HIS A 315 20.20 -4.39 8.19
CA HIS A 315 20.35 -4.76 6.78
C HIS A 315 21.69 -5.46 6.53
N HIS A 316 21.68 -6.55 5.78
CA HIS A 316 22.86 -7.42 5.67
C HIS A 316 24.11 -6.70 5.14
N LYS A 317 23.95 -5.84 4.13
CA LYS A 317 25.08 -5.09 3.56
C LYS A 317 25.54 -3.94 4.47
N PHE A 318 24.66 -3.42 5.31
CA PHE A 318 25.03 -2.49 6.37
C PHE A 318 25.90 -3.19 7.44
N LEU A 319 25.58 -4.43 7.82
CA LEU A 319 26.44 -5.23 8.70
C LEU A 319 27.80 -5.50 8.07
N GLU A 320 27.85 -5.76 6.76
CA GLU A 320 29.11 -5.94 6.04
C GLU A 320 29.96 -4.65 6.05
N TRP A 321 29.31 -3.48 5.83
CA TRP A 321 29.96 -2.19 5.98
C TRP A 321 30.50 -1.97 7.41
N MET A 322 29.71 -2.27 8.45
CA MET A 322 30.16 -2.18 9.84
C MET A 322 31.40 -3.04 10.08
N ARG A 323 31.37 -4.29 9.66
CA ARG A 323 32.48 -5.24 9.83
C ARG A 323 33.76 -4.73 9.16
N ILE A 324 33.69 -4.22 7.92
CA ILE A 324 34.81 -3.69 7.17
C ILE A 324 35.41 -2.46 7.87
N ASN A 325 34.58 -1.63 8.48
CA ASN A 325 35.01 -0.42 9.20
C ASN A 325 35.27 -0.64 10.70
N GLY A 326 35.36 -1.90 11.17
CA GLY A 326 35.69 -2.23 12.56
C GLY A 326 34.64 -1.81 13.59
N ILE A 327 33.38 -1.71 13.17
CA ILE A 327 32.26 -1.33 14.04
C ILE A 327 31.55 -2.59 14.55
N GLU A 328 31.48 -2.76 15.85
CA GLU A 328 30.80 -3.92 16.45
C GLU A 328 29.29 -3.77 16.42
N LYS A 329 28.60 -4.88 16.14
CA LYS A 329 27.14 -4.98 16.23
C LYS A 329 26.72 -4.96 17.70
N LYS A 330 25.72 -4.13 18.02
CA LYS A 330 25.07 -4.08 19.33
C LYS A 330 23.61 -4.56 19.20
N ASP A 331 23.18 -5.41 20.12
CA ASP A 331 21.80 -5.93 20.10
C ASP A 331 20.78 -4.93 20.69
N ASN A 332 21.25 -4.01 21.52
CA ASN A 332 20.42 -2.94 22.10
C ASN A 332 21.07 -1.59 21.77
N MET A 333 20.39 -0.81 20.92
CA MET A 333 20.78 0.56 20.58
C MET A 333 19.57 1.49 20.74
N THR A 334 19.80 2.70 21.22
CA THR A 334 18.78 3.75 21.18
C THR A 334 18.57 4.27 19.76
N ALA A 335 17.48 4.98 19.52
CA ALA A 335 17.23 5.60 18.23
C ALA A 335 18.33 6.59 17.83
N GLU A 336 18.84 7.35 18.80
CA GLU A 336 19.93 8.31 18.61
C GLU A 336 21.25 7.61 18.26
N GLU A 337 21.58 6.49 18.91
CA GLU A 337 22.78 5.69 18.59
C GLU A 337 22.72 5.12 17.17
N ILE A 338 21.52 4.66 16.76
CA ILE A 338 21.29 4.15 15.40
C ILE A 338 21.44 5.29 14.38
N GLU A 339 20.85 6.45 14.64
CA GLU A 339 20.97 7.61 13.75
C GLU A 339 22.43 8.05 13.58
N GLU A 340 23.18 8.14 14.67
CA GLU A 340 24.62 8.49 14.64
C GLU A 340 25.46 7.44 13.91
N LEU A 341 25.09 6.16 14.00
CA LEU A 341 25.76 5.09 13.25
C LEU A 341 25.45 5.21 11.75
N VAL A 342 24.18 5.42 11.39
CA VAL A 342 23.75 5.56 10.00
C VAL A 342 24.37 6.80 9.36
N LYS A 343 24.50 7.92 10.08
CA LYS A 343 25.17 9.16 9.62
C LYS A 343 26.61 8.92 9.13
N LYS A 344 27.31 7.94 9.69
CA LYS A 344 28.68 7.60 9.32
C LYS A 344 28.76 6.66 8.11
N SER A 345 27.63 6.14 7.65
CA SER A 345 27.57 5.12 6.61
C SER A 345 27.23 5.71 5.24
N PRO A 346 27.51 4.98 4.14
CA PRO A 346 27.09 5.37 2.80
C PRO A 346 25.57 5.33 2.59
N TYR A 347 24.81 4.81 3.56
CA TYR A 347 23.34 4.78 3.54
C TYR A 347 22.70 6.05 4.08
N TYR A 348 23.48 7.02 4.61
CA TYR A 348 22.94 8.28 5.13
C TYR A 348 22.30 9.11 4.01
N LYS A 349 21.05 9.50 4.19
CA LYS A 349 20.21 10.20 3.18
C LYS A 349 20.14 9.45 1.84
N ALA A 350 20.19 8.12 1.91
CA ALA A 350 20.13 7.22 0.77
C ALA A 350 19.16 6.05 1.02
N THR A 351 18.21 6.22 1.97
CA THR A 351 17.18 5.24 2.28
C THR A 351 15.84 5.65 1.65
N SER A 352 14.89 4.73 1.63
CA SER A 352 13.58 4.97 1.02
C SER A 352 12.85 6.21 1.58
N ASN A 353 13.08 6.54 2.87
CA ASN A 353 12.35 7.60 3.56
C ASN A 353 13.07 8.95 3.58
N ASP A 354 14.34 9.01 3.20
CA ASP A 354 15.16 10.23 3.29
C ASP A 354 15.95 10.57 2.03
N VAL A 355 15.79 9.78 0.96
CA VAL A 355 16.40 10.05 -0.35
C VAL A 355 15.80 11.30 -1.00
N ASP A 356 16.53 11.97 -1.88
CA ASP A 356 15.94 12.95 -2.80
C ASP A 356 14.98 12.24 -3.77
N TRP A 357 13.67 12.38 -3.55
CA TRP A 357 12.65 11.70 -4.33
C TRP A 357 12.58 12.16 -5.78
N MET A 358 12.90 13.44 -6.05
CA MET A 358 12.95 13.96 -7.42
C MET A 358 14.11 13.32 -8.17
N GLU A 359 15.28 13.22 -7.54
CA GLU A 359 16.44 12.56 -8.15
C GLU A 359 16.23 11.04 -8.30
N LYS A 360 15.54 10.39 -7.35
CA LYS A 360 15.10 8.98 -7.50
C LYS A 360 14.25 8.78 -8.77
N VAL A 361 13.32 9.68 -9.04
CA VAL A 361 12.48 9.65 -10.25
C VAL A 361 13.33 9.87 -11.50
N ARG A 362 14.29 10.81 -11.47
CA ARG A 362 15.21 11.06 -12.58
C ARG A 362 16.09 9.84 -12.87
N MET A 363 16.58 9.16 -11.82
CA MET A 363 17.31 7.90 -11.96
C MET A 363 16.44 6.85 -12.66
N GLN A 364 15.20 6.66 -12.22
CA GLN A 364 14.25 5.75 -12.88
C GLN A 364 14.11 6.07 -14.36
N GLY A 365 13.91 7.35 -14.72
CA GLY A 365 13.80 7.78 -16.11
C GLY A 365 15.08 7.56 -16.92
N ALA A 366 16.24 7.78 -16.32
CA ALA A 366 17.52 7.55 -16.96
C ALA A 366 17.79 6.05 -17.20
N VAL A 367 17.47 5.20 -16.23
CA VAL A 367 17.54 3.73 -16.36
C VAL A 367 16.51 3.22 -17.36
N GLN A 368 15.28 3.79 -17.37
CA GLN A 368 14.22 3.39 -18.31
C GLN A 368 14.64 3.49 -19.78
N LYS A 369 15.54 4.39 -20.12
CA LYS A 369 16.11 4.49 -21.48
C LYS A 369 16.84 3.22 -21.92
N TRP A 370 17.29 2.43 -20.97
CA TRP A 370 18.02 1.18 -21.18
C TRP A 370 17.24 -0.07 -20.82
N VAL A 371 15.90 0.04 -20.70
CA VAL A 371 14.97 -1.08 -20.41
C VAL A 371 13.85 -1.04 -21.43
N ASP A 372 13.77 -2.04 -22.29
CA ASP A 372 12.81 -2.12 -23.39
C ASP A 372 11.36 -2.35 -22.91
N HIS A 373 11.15 -3.12 -21.83
CA HIS A 373 9.86 -3.16 -21.15
C HIS A 373 9.67 -1.95 -20.23
N SER A 374 9.38 -2.16 -18.97
CA SER A 374 9.19 -1.10 -17.99
C SER A 374 9.91 -1.40 -16.68
N ILE A 375 9.71 -0.55 -15.69
CA ILE A 375 10.35 -0.61 -14.37
C ILE A 375 9.28 -0.55 -13.30
N SER A 376 9.28 -1.49 -12.37
CA SER A 376 8.48 -1.42 -11.16
C SER A 376 9.30 -0.78 -10.04
N VAL A 377 8.94 0.43 -9.67
CA VAL A 377 9.56 1.22 -8.60
C VAL A 377 8.47 1.92 -7.80
N THR A 378 8.65 1.95 -6.48
CA THR A 378 7.77 2.68 -5.57
C THR A 378 8.51 3.85 -4.94
N ILE A 379 7.93 5.04 -5.03
CA ILE A 379 8.42 6.22 -4.32
C ILE A 379 7.80 6.20 -2.93
N ASN A 380 8.60 5.81 -1.92
CA ASN A 380 8.17 5.83 -0.53
C ASN A 380 8.33 7.25 0.02
N LEU A 381 7.28 7.74 0.65
CA LEU A 381 7.19 9.10 1.19
C LEU A 381 6.79 9.05 2.67
N PRO A 382 7.35 9.91 3.51
CA PRO A 382 6.91 10.03 4.90
C PRO A 382 5.46 10.54 5.00
N SER A 383 4.86 10.36 6.16
CA SER A 383 3.43 10.65 6.40
C SER A 383 3.04 12.12 6.27
N ASP A 384 3.98 13.03 6.46
CA ASP A 384 3.80 14.49 6.50
C ASP A 384 3.96 15.20 5.15
N VAL A 385 4.18 14.45 4.06
CA VAL A 385 4.30 15.06 2.72
C VAL A 385 2.95 15.58 2.22
N THR A 386 3.04 16.64 1.42
CA THR A 386 1.86 17.28 0.82
C THR A 386 1.37 16.52 -0.41
N GLU A 387 0.09 16.68 -0.72
CA GLU A 387 -0.53 16.20 -1.95
C GLU A 387 0.13 16.81 -3.21
N GLU A 388 0.54 18.09 -3.12
CA GLU A 388 1.23 18.79 -4.20
C GLU A 388 2.56 18.11 -4.58
N LEU A 389 3.32 17.60 -3.60
CA LEU A 389 4.57 16.87 -3.87
C LEU A 389 4.30 15.61 -4.70
N VAL A 390 3.24 14.86 -4.39
CA VAL A 390 2.86 13.66 -5.17
C VAL A 390 2.55 14.05 -6.62
N GLY A 391 1.82 15.14 -6.83
CA GLY A 391 1.56 15.67 -8.17
C GLY A 391 2.85 16.03 -8.94
N LYS A 392 3.79 16.71 -8.28
CA LYS A 392 5.10 17.05 -8.86
C LYS A 392 5.91 15.81 -9.22
N LEU A 393 5.92 14.78 -8.38
CA LEU A 393 6.64 13.53 -8.64
C LEU A 393 6.08 12.80 -9.87
N TYR A 394 4.77 12.74 -10.04
CA TYR A 394 4.16 12.15 -11.23
C TYR A 394 4.48 12.93 -12.50
N VAL A 395 4.48 14.28 -12.44
CA VAL A 395 4.86 15.12 -13.59
C VAL A 395 6.34 14.92 -13.94
N GLU A 396 7.22 14.90 -12.93
CA GLU A 396 8.66 14.65 -13.15
C GLU A 396 8.90 13.26 -13.76
N ALA A 397 8.18 12.23 -13.29
CA ALA A 397 8.28 10.88 -13.85
C ALA A 397 7.90 10.84 -15.34
N TRP A 398 6.83 11.54 -15.72
CA TRP A 398 6.43 11.68 -17.11
C TRP A 398 7.49 12.41 -17.94
N MET A 399 8.00 13.55 -17.44
CA MET A 399 9.02 14.36 -18.14
C MET A 399 10.36 13.62 -18.25
N ALA A 400 10.72 12.82 -17.26
CA ALA A 400 11.92 11.99 -17.28
C ALA A 400 11.84 10.80 -18.24
N GLY A 401 10.66 10.51 -18.80
CA GLY A 401 10.42 9.40 -19.71
C GLY A 401 10.22 8.05 -19.03
N CYS A 402 9.78 8.04 -17.77
CA CYS A 402 9.32 6.81 -17.11
C CYS A 402 8.10 6.25 -17.85
N LYS A 403 7.93 4.93 -17.83
CA LYS A 403 6.74 4.24 -18.37
C LYS A 403 5.65 4.05 -17.32
N GLY A 404 5.98 4.19 -16.06
CA GLY A 404 5.04 4.14 -14.94
C GLY A 404 5.65 4.74 -13.68
N CYS A 405 4.80 5.05 -12.70
CA CYS A 405 5.20 5.58 -11.42
C CYS A 405 4.19 5.20 -10.33
N THR A 406 4.68 4.73 -9.20
CA THR A 406 3.89 4.39 -8.02
C THR A 406 4.40 5.17 -6.82
N VAL A 407 3.50 5.72 -6.02
CA VAL A 407 3.81 6.44 -4.78
C VAL A 407 3.20 5.70 -3.61
N TYR A 408 3.94 5.56 -2.54
CA TYR A 408 3.46 5.06 -1.26
C TYR A 408 3.79 6.07 -0.17
N ARG A 409 2.76 6.65 0.45
CA ARG A 409 2.91 7.53 1.61
C ARG A 409 2.72 6.75 2.89
N ASP A 410 3.63 6.94 3.84
CA ASP A 410 3.57 6.28 5.15
C ASP A 410 2.24 6.58 5.86
N GLY A 411 1.59 5.55 6.41
CA GLY A 411 0.27 5.67 7.02
C GLY A 411 -0.92 5.74 6.05
N SER A 412 -0.71 5.68 4.72
CA SER A 412 -1.82 5.59 3.75
C SER A 412 -2.49 4.22 3.71
N ARG A 413 -1.81 3.19 4.21
CA ARG A 413 -2.31 1.82 4.43
C ARG A 413 -1.81 1.28 5.77
N ASN A 414 -2.41 0.21 6.29
CA ASN A 414 -1.94 -0.44 7.53
C ASN A 414 -0.51 -0.99 7.33
N ASN A 415 0.44 -0.46 8.10
CA ASN A 415 1.86 -0.77 7.98
C ASN A 415 2.22 -2.12 8.61
N VAL A 416 3.06 -2.89 7.90
CA VAL A 416 3.67 -4.15 8.40
C VAL A 416 5.08 -3.92 8.97
N LEU A 417 5.75 -2.82 8.61
CA LEU A 417 7.11 -2.47 9.04
C LEU A 417 7.13 -1.04 9.64
N ALA A 418 7.85 -0.84 10.74
CA ALA A 418 7.98 0.45 11.39
C ALA A 418 9.46 0.87 11.52
N ALA A 419 9.76 2.15 11.27
CA ALA A 419 11.06 2.74 11.53
C ALA A 419 11.37 2.79 13.05
N VAL A 420 12.64 2.76 13.42
CA VAL A 420 13.10 2.86 14.82
C VAL A 420 13.03 4.30 15.34
N THR A 421 12.99 5.29 14.47
CA THR A 421 12.73 6.67 14.87
C THR A 421 11.34 6.75 15.48
N PRO A 422 11.16 7.41 16.64
CA PRO A 422 9.83 7.76 17.07
C PRO A 422 9.24 8.60 15.94
N ALA A 423 8.40 8.00 15.11
CA ALA A 423 7.48 8.77 14.31
C ALA A 423 6.87 9.76 15.29
N LYS A 424 6.94 11.07 15.02
CA LYS A 424 6.06 12.02 15.69
C LYS A 424 4.70 11.37 15.57
N ALA A 425 4.22 10.87 16.73
CA ALA A 425 2.97 10.14 16.78
C ALA A 425 1.95 10.96 16.00
N PRO A 426 1.19 10.37 15.07
CA PRO A 426 -0.02 11.02 14.66
C PRO A 426 -0.74 11.34 15.97
N LEU A 427 -1.36 12.49 16.07
CA LEU A 427 -2.21 12.92 17.18
C LEU A 427 -3.42 11.96 17.28
N ILE A 428 -3.14 10.72 17.58
CA ILE A 428 -4.11 9.67 17.90
C ILE A 428 -3.84 9.32 19.35
N ALA A 429 -4.75 9.79 20.18
CA ALA A 429 -4.93 9.41 21.56
C ALA A 429 -3.67 9.55 22.43
N ASN A 430 -3.70 10.58 23.20
CA ASN A 430 -2.91 10.73 24.42
C ASN A 430 -2.89 9.39 25.18
N PRO A 431 -1.73 8.74 25.43
CA PRO A 431 -1.64 7.50 26.19
C PRO A 431 -2.22 7.61 27.61
N GLU A 432 -2.50 8.80 28.09
CA GLU A 432 -3.15 9.07 29.37
C GLU A 432 -4.61 8.56 29.45
N HIS A 433 -5.23 8.15 28.34
CA HIS A 433 -6.62 7.66 28.35
C HIS A 433 -6.79 6.14 28.37
N ILE A 434 -5.72 5.34 28.35
CA ILE A 434 -5.80 3.91 28.64
C ILE A 434 -5.71 3.69 30.14
N MET A 435 -6.59 4.29 30.87
CA MET A 435 -6.72 4.00 32.29
C MET A 435 -7.49 2.68 32.45
N LYS A 436 -6.95 1.79 33.29
CA LYS A 436 -7.71 0.65 33.80
C LYS A 436 -9.06 1.18 34.27
N ARG A 437 -10.15 0.63 33.71
CA ARG A 437 -11.50 1.08 34.03
C ARG A 437 -11.67 1.21 35.55
N PRO A 438 -12.05 2.37 36.09
CA PRO A 438 -12.37 2.55 37.49
C PRO A 438 -13.48 1.61 37.94
N VAL A 439 -13.47 1.23 39.20
CA VAL A 439 -14.53 0.37 39.77
C VAL A 439 -15.89 1.09 39.71
N GLU A 440 -15.90 2.41 39.98
CA GLU A 440 -17.08 3.27 39.93
C GLU A 440 -16.87 4.35 38.86
N LEU A 441 -17.90 4.64 38.09
CA LEU A 441 -17.96 5.74 37.12
C LEU A 441 -19.19 6.58 37.35
N GLU A 442 -19.08 7.90 37.36
CA GLU A 442 -20.24 8.78 37.26
C GLU A 442 -20.97 8.47 35.96
N ALA A 443 -22.29 8.52 35.99
CA ALA A 443 -23.07 8.17 34.81
C ALA A 443 -24.33 9.00 34.62
N ASP A 444 -24.55 9.42 33.40
CA ASP A 444 -25.80 10.07 32.99
C ASP A 444 -26.80 9.06 32.48
N VAL A 445 -28.07 9.36 32.72
CA VAL A 445 -29.21 8.53 32.28
C VAL A 445 -29.97 9.25 31.17
N VAL A 446 -30.01 8.64 29.99
CA VAL A 446 -30.74 9.16 28.83
C VAL A 446 -31.81 8.17 28.41
N ARG A 447 -33.02 8.66 28.19
CA ARG A 447 -34.18 7.86 27.76
C ARG A 447 -34.55 8.19 26.32
N PHE A 448 -34.84 7.15 25.56
CA PHE A 448 -35.22 7.29 24.16
C PHE A 448 -36.23 6.21 23.76
N GLN A 449 -36.73 6.27 22.54
CA GLN A 449 -37.57 5.22 21.95
C GLN A 449 -36.75 4.47 20.87
N ASN A 450 -36.92 3.15 20.87
CA ASN A 450 -36.50 2.31 19.75
C ASN A 450 -37.74 1.64 19.20
N ASN A 451 -38.17 2.04 18.01
CA ASN A 451 -39.51 1.72 17.47
C ASN A 451 -40.61 2.19 18.41
N LYS A 452 -41.40 1.28 18.99
CA LYS A 452 -42.50 1.57 19.94
C LYS A 452 -42.08 1.34 21.40
N GLU A 453 -40.91 0.81 21.64
CA GLU A 453 -40.41 0.45 22.97
C GLU A 453 -39.70 1.61 23.65
N LYS A 454 -39.78 1.68 24.96
CA LYS A 454 -39.02 2.64 25.78
C LYS A 454 -37.67 2.06 26.11
N TRP A 455 -36.63 2.81 25.82
CA TRP A 455 -35.25 2.42 26.05
C TRP A 455 -34.53 3.41 26.97
N ILE A 456 -33.48 2.92 27.62
CA ILE A 456 -32.62 3.68 28.53
C ILE A 456 -31.18 3.46 28.17
N ALA A 457 -30.38 4.54 28.22
CA ALA A 457 -28.92 4.50 28.10
C ALA A 457 -28.31 5.03 29.39
N PHE A 458 -27.26 4.37 29.86
CA PHE A 458 -26.38 4.81 30.93
C PHE A 458 -25.03 5.15 30.29
N VAL A 459 -24.64 6.42 30.32
CA VAL A 459 -23.36 6.90 29.78
C VAL A 459 -22.41 7.10 30.93
N GLY A 460 -21.45 6.20 31.09
CA GLY A 460 -20.39 6.28 32.10
C GLY A 460 -19.32 7.30 31.69
N LEU A 461 -18.90 8.12 32.65
CA LEU A 461 -18.05 9.28 32.43
C LEU A 461 -16.72 9.14 33.18
N VAL A 462 -15.64 9.58 32.57
CA VAL A 462 -14.35 9.86 33.21
C VAL A 462 -14.03 11.33 32.93
N ASP A 463 -13.77 12.10 33.98
CA ASP A 463 -13.48 13.55 33.87
C ASP A 463 -14.53 14.32 33.02
N GLY A 464 -15.80 13.94 33.16
CA GLY A 464 -16.91 14.53 32.43
C GLY A 464 -17.04 14.12 30.95
N LYS A 465 -16.16 13.24 30.45
CA LYS A 465 -16.18 12.73 29.06
C LYS A 465 -16.75 11.32 29.01
N PRO A 466 -17.53 10.98 27.95
CA PRO A 466 -18.04 9.62 27.74
C PRO A 466 -16.89 8.59 27.68
N TYR A 467 -17.00 7.57 28.50
CA TYR A 467 -16.03 6.48 28.60
C TYR A 467 -16.63 5.13 28.23
N GLU A 468 -17.90 4.90 28.61
CA GLU A 468 -18.65 3.70 28.25
C GLU A 468 -20.15 4.01 28.14
N ILE A 469 -20.88 3.15 27.46
CA ILE A 469 -22.32 3.26 27.33
C ILE A 469 -22.98 1.89 27.47
N PHE A 470 -24.12 1.86 28.15
CA PHE A 470 -24.98 0.69 28.31
C PHE A 470 -26.38 1.06 27.85
N THR A 471 -27.04 0.20 27.06
CA THR A 471 -28.39 0.46 26.55
C THR A 471 -29.28 -0.76 26.71
N GLY A 472 -30.53 -0.56 27.10
CA GLY A 472 -31.50 -1.63 27.23
C GLY A 472 -32.95 -1.13 27.32
N LEU A 473 -33.89 -2.06 27.41
CA LEU A 473 -35.31 -1.76 27.61
C LEU A 473 -35.54 -1.06 28.96
N ALA A 474 -36.35 -0.01 28.95
CA ALA A 474 -36.82 0.68 30.13
C ALA A 474 -38.20 0.14 30.54
N ASP A 475 -38.27 -1.09 31.00
CA ASP A 475 -39.48 -1.80 31.37
C ASP A 475 -39.34 -2.44 32.76
N ASP A 476 -40.47 -2.69 33.41
CA ASP A 476 -40.50 -3.24 34.75
C ASP A 476 -40.44 -4.79 34.77
N GLU A 477 -40.90 -5.45 33.69
CA GLU A 477 -40.98 -6.90 33.59
C GLU A 477 -39.77 -7.49 32.80
N ASP A 478 -39.47 -6.94 31.63
CA ASP A 478 -38.46 -7.46 30.70
C ASP A 478 -37.20 -6.58 30.58
N GLY A 479 -37.05 -5.52 31.39
CA GLY A 479 -35.98 -4.54 31.26
C GLY A 479 -35.47 -3.96 32.57
N ILE A 480 -35.12 -2.68 32.54
CA ILE A 480 -34.60 -1.94 33.67
C ILE A 480 -35.61 -0.89 34.14
N PHE A 481 -36.09 -1.06 35.34
CA PHE A 481 -36.86 -0.01 36.01
C PHE A 481 -35.91 1.03 36.62
N CYS A 482 -35.91 2.22 36.05
CA CYS A 482 -35.23 3.39 36.59
C CYS A 482 -36.24 4.57 36.64
N PRO A 483 -36.52 5.14 37.84
CA PRO A 483 -37.49 6.22 37.97
C PRO A 483 -37.19 7.41 37.02
N LYS A 484 -38.23 7.99 36.41
CA LYS A 484 -38.06 9.10 35.43
C LYS A 484 -37.32 10.32 36.00
N SER A 485 -37.32 10.49 37.31
CA SER A 485 -36.64 11.59 38.01
C SER A 485 -35.12 11.38 38.13
N VAL A 486 -34.60 10.20 37.81
CA VAL A 486 -33.18 9.88 37.90
C VAL A 486 -32.53 10.20 36.55
N SER A 487 -31.72 11.22 36.53
CA SER A 487 -30.94 11.65 35.36
C SER A 487 -29.43 11.41 35.51
N HIS A 488 -28.99 11.09 36.74
CA HIS A 488 -27.59 10.90 37.06
C HIS A 488 -27.39 9.83 38.15
N GLY A 489 -26.26 9.15 38.17
CA GLY A 489 -25.89 8.13 39.16
C GLY A 489 -24.48 7.59 38.89
N LYS A 490 -24.22 6.35 39.33
CA LYS A 490 -22.92 5.69 39.17
C LYS A 490 -23.06 4.30 38.56
N ILE A 491 -22.17 3.94 37.65
CA ILE A 491 -22.02 2.56 37.18
C ILE A 491 -20.91 1.90 38.00
N ILE A 492 -21.26 0.82 38.70
CA ILE A 492 -20.35 0.08 39.56
C ILE A 492 -20.02 -1.25 38.89
N LYS A 493 -18.72 -1.57 38.78
CA LYS A 493 -18.24 -2.88 38.35
C LYS A 493 -18.14 -3.79 39.58
N ALA A 494 -18.99 -4.78 39.65
CA ALA A 494 -19.00 -5.80 40.69
C ALA A 494 -18.60 -7.17 40.13
N MET A 495 -18.47 -8.15 41.01
CA MET A 495 -18.34 -9.57 40.69
C MET A 495 -19.57 -10.29 41.21
N ASP A 496 -20.12 -11.22 40.46
CA ASP A 496 -21.18 -12.10 40.94
C ASP A 496 -20.62 -13.23 41.82
N GLY A 497 -21.49 -14.09 42.36
CA GLY A 497 -21.12 -15.21 43.19
C GLY A 497 -20.25 -16.26 42.49
N ASP A 498 -20.24 -16.31 41.16
CA ASP A 498 -19.45 -17.23 40.34
C ASP A 498 -18.14 -16.58 39.84
N GLY A 499 -17.80 -15.39 40.31
CA GLY A 499 -16.58 -14.67 39.91
C GLY A 499 -16.66 -14.01 38.52
N ARG A 500 -17.87 -13.87 37.90
CA ARG A 500 -18.06 -13.19 36.64
C ARG A 500 -18.26 -11.69 36.85
N LYS A 501 -17.83 -10.90 35.87
CA LYS A 501 -17.99 -9.44 35.91
C LYS A 501 -19.44 -9.04 35.74
N ARG A 502 -19.97 -8.27 36.71
CA ARG A 502 -21.31 -7.68 36.73
C ARG A 502 -21.22 -6.16 36.74
N TYR A 503 -22.17 -5.48 36.14
CA TYR A 503 -22.28 -4.01 36.16
C TYR A 503 -23.61 -3.62 36.76
N ASP A 504 -23.56 -2.75 37.77
CA ASP A 504 -24.72 -2.27 38.51
C ASP A 504 -24.86 -0.75 38.34
N PHE A 505 -26.09 -0.24 38.36
CA PHE A 505 -26.32 1.21 38.37
C PHE A 505 -26.88 1.66 39.71
N GLN A 506 -26.20 2.61 40.34
CA GLN A 506 -26.56 3.11 41.68
C GLN A 506 -26.92 4.60 41.60
N PHE A 507 -28.00 4.99 42.26
CA PHE A 507 -28.47 6.36 42.31
C PHE A 507 -29.09 6.69 43.69
N ILE A 508 -29.27 8.00 43.96
CA ILE A 508 -30.00 8.47 45.15
C ILE A 508 -31.47 8.71 44.76
N ASN A 509 -32.37 8.05 45.44
CA ASN A 509 -33.80 8.22 45.19
C ASN A 509 -34.35 9.52 45.82
N LYS A 510 -35.60 9.88 45.51
CA LYS A 510 -36.26 11.10 46.02
C LYS A 510 -36.33 11.20 47.56
N ARG A 511 -36.17 10.08 48.27
CA ARG A 511 -36.17 10.03 49.74
C ARG A 511 -34.75 10.11 50.32
N GLY A 512 -33.71 10.29 49.49
CA GLY A 512 -32.32 10.36 49.92
C GLY A 512 -31.63 9.01 50.13
N TYR A 513 -32.31 7.89 49.82
CA TYR A 513 -31.72 6.56 49.97
C TYR A 513 -30.98 6.11 48.71
N LYS A 514 -29.86 5.46 48.94
CA LYS A 514 -29.05 4.81 47.90
C LYS A 514 -29.79 3.59 47.37
N THR A 515 -30.06 3.57 46.09
CA THR A 515 -30.77 2.49 45.38
C THR A 515 -29.87 1.92 44.30
N THR A 516 -29.77 0.58 44.20
CA THR A 516 -28.91 -0.09 43.21
C THR A 516 -29.78 -0.94 42.28
N ILE A 517 -29.58 -0.80 41.00
CA ILE A 517 -30.09 -1.70 39.96
C ILE A 517 -28.98 -2.66 39.62
N GLU A 518 -29.10 -3.91 40.00
CA GLU A 518 -28.09 -4.93 39.81
C GLU A 518 -28.19 -5.58 38.42
N GLY A 519 -27.03 -6.02 37.87
CA GLY A 519 -26.97 -6.88 36.71
C GLY A 519 -27.39 -6.23 35.41
N LEU A 520 -26.93 -5.02 35.10
CA LEU A 520 -27.25 -4.35 33.83
C LEU A 520 -27.02 -5.23 32.60
N SER A 521 -25.89 -5.97 32.58
CA SER A 521 -25.53 -6.85 31.48
C SER A 521 -26.42 -8.09 31.31
N GLU A 522 -27.11 -8.49 32.36
CA GLU A 522 -27.96 -9.68 32.36
C GLU A 522 -29.38 -9.37 31.85
N LYS A 523 -29.75 -8.09 31.93
CA LYS A 523 -31.09 -7.59 31.58
C LYS A 523 -31.16 -6.98 30.17
N PHE A 524 -30.08 -6.92 29.46
CA PHE A 524 -29.99 -6.30 28.12
C PHE A 524 -30.08 -7.33 27.02
N ASN A 525 -30.73 -6.96 25.89
CA ASN A 525 -30.72 -7.75 24.68
C ASN A 525 -29.25 -7.96 24.22
N PRO A 526 -28.78 -9.21 24.01
CA PRO A 526 -27.39 -9.50 23.69
C PRO A 526 -26.86 -8.79 22.46
N GLU A 527 -27.67 -8.56 21.44
CA GLU A 527 -27.25 -7.89 20.21
C GLU A 527 -26.91 -6.43 20.47
N PHE A 528 -27.83 -5.66 21.05
CA PHE A 528 -27.61 -4.25 21.37
C PHE A 528 -26.58 -4.06 22.50
N TRP A 529 -26.46 -5.03 23.40
CA TRP A 529 -25.38 -5.09 24.37
C TRP A 529 -24.00 -5.18 23.71
N ASN A 530 -23.86 -6.01 22.67
CA ASN A 530 -22.62 -6.16 21.93
C ASN A 530 -22.28 -4.87 21.16
N TYR A 531 -23.24 -4.21 20.52
CA TYR A 531 -23.00 -2.91 19.88
C TYR A 531 -22.57 -1.84 20.89
N ALA A 532 -23.25 -1.74 22.03
CA ALA A 532 -22.88 -0.81 23.10
C ALA A 532 -21.49 -1.10 23.66
N LYS A 533 -21.11 -2.36 23.76
CA LYS A 533 -19.76 -2.80 24.18
C LYS A 533 -18.67 -2.38 23.19
N LEU A 534 -18.92 -2.52 21.88
CA LEU A 534 -17.99 -2.06 20.84
C LEU A 534 -17.84 -0.53 20.88
N ILE A 535 -18.95 0.21 21.02
CA ILE A 535 -18.94 1.67 21.13
C ILE A 535 -18.22 2.10 22.41
N SER A 536 -18.43 1.41 23.53
CA SER A 536 -17.66 1.63 24.77
C SER A 536 -16.17 1.38 24.56
N GLY A 537 -15.81 0.40 23.74
CA GLY A 537 -14.44 0.15 23.32
C GLY A 537 -13.81 1.39 22.68
N VAL A 538 -14.41 1.92 21.60
CA VAL A 538 -13.85 3.09 20.89
C VAL A 538 -13.84 4.37 21.75
N LEU A 539 -14.80 4.54 22.65
CA LEU A 539 -14.80 5.64 23.62
C LEU A 539 -13.63 5.55 24.59
N ARG A 540 -13.33 4.36 25.13
CA ARG A 540 -12.20 4.10 26.05
C ARG A 540 -10.86 4.36 25.40
N TYR A 541 -10.76 4.11 24.09
CA TYR A 541 -9.55 4.38 23.31
C TYR A 541 -9.44 5.82 22.83
N GLY A 542 -10.29 6.72 23.33
CA GLY A 542 -10.18 8.15 23.11
C GLY A 542 -10.59 8.59 21.70
N MET A 543 -11.39 7.78 20.98
CA MET A 543 -11.95 8.25 19.70
C MET A 543 -12.74 9.55 19.95
N PRO A 544 -12.48 10.64 19.20
CA PRO A 544 -13.21 11.89 19.33
C PRO A 544 -14.71 11.67 19.18
N ILE A 545 -15.50 12.32 20.03
CA ILE A 545 -16.96 12.09 20.13
C ILE A 545 -17.70 12.33 18.81
N ASP A 546 -17.22 13.26 17.98
CA ASP A 546 -17.74 13.52 16.64
C ASP A 546 -17.51 12.34 15.69
N GLN A 547 -16.37 11.64 15.83
CA GLN A 547 -16.08 10.44 15.04
C GLN A 547 -16.89 9.24 15.53
N VAL A 548 -17.08 9.11 16.85
CA VAL A 548 -17.97 8.08 17.41
C VAL A 548 -19.42 8.29 16.91
N LEU A 549 -19.89 9.53 16.84
CA LEU A 549 -21.19 9.84 16.29
C LEU A 549 -21.32 9.51 14.79
N LYS A 550 -20.28 9.76 14.00
CA LYS A 550 -20.25 9.33 12.59
C LYS A 550 -20.29 7.80 12.45
N LEU A 551 -19.54 7.10 13.29
CA LEU A 551 -19.54 5.63 13.31
C LEU A 551 -20.93 5.09 13.67
N VAL A 552 -21.57 5.61 14.72
CA VAL A 552 -22.93 5.22 15.12
C VAL A 552 -23.95 5.56 14.03
N GLY A 553 -23.86 6.75 13.42
CA GLY A 553 -24.71 7.18 12.31
C GLY A 553 -24.56 6.33 11.04
N GLY A 554 -23.41 5.70 10.83
CA GLY A 554 -23.14 4.79 9.73
C GLY A 554 -23.61 3.35 9.94
N LEU A 555 -24.11 2.99 11.13
CA LEU A 555 -24.61 1.63 11.36
C LEU A 555 -25.90 1.38 10.57
N GLU A 556 -25.91 0.30 9.80
CA GLU A 556 -27.11 -0.19 9.12
C GLU A 556 -27.82 -1.19 10.02
N LEU A 557 -29.01 -0.84 10.50
CA LEU A 557 -29.87 -1.68 11.33
C LEU A 557 -31.21 -1.85 10.61
N ASP A 558 -31.84 -3.01 10.75
CA ASP A 558 -33.11 -3.39 10.10
C ASP A 558 -34.31 -2.55 10.53
N SER A 559 -34.22 -1.22 10.46
CA SER A 559 -35.31 -0.33 10.80
C SER A 559 -35.31 0.93 9.95
N THR A 560 -36.43 1.18 9.28
CA THR A 560 -36.72 2.40 8.50
C THR A 560 -37.37 3.50 9.34
N ASN A 561 -37.61 3.28 10.64
CA ASN A 561 -38.30 4.22 11.52
C ASN A 561 -37.43 5.38 11.98
N ILE A 562 -38.02 6.55 12.26
CA ILE A 562 -37.34 7.74 12.80
C ILE A 562 -36.80 7.47 14.23
N ASN A 563 -37.53 6.69 15.02
CA ASN A 563 -37.12 6.31 16.37
C ASN A 563 -36.43 4.95 16.34
N THR A 564 -35.10 4.95 16.20
CA THR A 564 -34.28 3.76 16.22
C THR A 564 -33.32 3.78 17.40
N TRP A 565 -32.79 2.62 17.77
CA TRP A 565 -31.72 2.49 18.75
C TRP A 565 -30.52 3.41 18.39
N LYS A 566 -30.14 3.44 17.12
CA LYS A 566 -29.09 4.28 16.57
C LYS A 566 -29.31 5.76 16.88
N ASN A 567 -30.48 6.29 16.54
CA ASN A 567 -30.83 7.68 16.77
C ASN A 567 -30.90 8.03 18.27
N GLY A 568 -31.34 7.07 19.10
CA GLY A 568 -31.34 7.19 20.54
C GLY A 568 -29.95 7.29 21.14
N LEU A 569 -29.03 6.46 20.64
CA LEU A 569 -27.63 6.45 21.05
C LEU A 569 -26.90 7.72 20.60
N GLU A 570 -27.11 8.17 19.34
CA GLU A 570 -26.61 9.45 18.88
C GLU A 570 -27.07 10.61 19.79
N ARG A 571 -28.33 10.64 20.18
CA ARG A 571 -28.88 11.64 21.10
C ARG A 571 -28.19 11.60 22.46
N ALA A 572 -27.93 10.40 22.98
CA ALA A 572 -27.25 10.23 24.27
C ALA A 572 -25.81 10.76 24.25
N LEU A 573 -25.13 10.65 23.10
CA LEU A 573 -23.73 11.06 22.94
C LEU A 573 -23.57 12.50 22.43
N LYS A 574 -24.52 13.05 21.66
CA LYS A 574 -24.43 14.41 21.09
C LYS A 574 -24.28 15.52 22.15
N LYS A 575 -24.80 15.33 23.35
CA LYS A 575 -24.69 16.33 24.44
C LYS A 575 -23.25 16.55 24.92
N TYR A 576 -22.33 15.66 24.57
CA TYR A 576 -20.91 15.78 24.93
C TYR A 576 -20.04 16.39 23.82
N LEU A 577 -20.66 16.82 22.69
CA LEU A 577 -19.94 17.61 21.69
C LEU A 577 -19.53 18.97 22.27
N PRO A 578 -18.32 19.45 21.99
CA PRO A 578 -17.91 20.79 22.40
C PRO A 578 -18.84 21.87 21.82
N ASN A 579 -19.23 22.82 22.65
CA ASN A 579 -20.00 23.98 22.21
C ASN A 579 -19.20 24.80 21.18
N GLY A 580 -19.86 25.22 20.10
CA GLY A 580 -19.24 25.95 19.00
C GLY A 580 -18.62 25.08 17.91
N MET A 581 -18.63 23.75 18.04
CA MET A 581 -18.12 22.86 17.01
C MET A 581 -18.95 22.98 15.72
N ALA A 582 -18.29 23.20 14.58
CA ALA A 582 -18.96 23.30 13.29
C ALA A 582 -19.53 21.94 12.84
N ALA A 583 -20.78 21.91 12.37
CA ALA A 583 -21.41 20.75 11.75
C ALA A 583 -21.05 20.70 10.26
N THR A 584 -19.82 20.29 9.95
CA THR A 584 -19.31 20.23 8.57
C THR A 584 -20.16 19.34 7.65
N GLY A 585 -20.49 19.84 6.47
CA GLY A 585 -21.28 19.12 5.46
C GLY A 585 -22.80 19.17 5.66
N GLN A 586 -23.28 19.93 6.65
CA GLN A 586 -24.73 20.11 6.88
C GLN A 586 -25.16 21.55 6.55
N LYS A 587 -26.28 21.69 5.85
CA LYS A 587 -26.89 22.99 5.53
C LYS A 587 -28.07 23.27 6.45
N CYS A 588 -28.22 24.52 6.83
CA CYS A 588 -29.36 24.96 7.62
C CYS A 588 -30.66 24.72 6.83
N PRO A 589 -31.65 23.98 7.39
CA PRO A 589 -32.89 23.69 6.68
C PRO A 589 -33.77 24.92 6.45
N LYS A 590 -33.51 26.04 7.16
CA LYS A 590 -34.26 27.27 7.02
C LYS A 590 -33.67 28.25 6.03
N CYS A 591 -32.33 28.44 6.03
CA CYS A 591 -31.68 29.47 5.21
C CYS A 591 -30.65 28.90 4.22
N GLY A 592 -30.39 27.59 4.21
CA GLY A 592 -29.42 26.94 3.32
C GLY A 592 -27.94 27.19 3.63
N ALA A 593 -27.62 28.03 4.64
CA ALA A 593 -26.24 28.34 4.99
C ALA A 593 -25.52 27.17 5.65
N GLU A 594 -24.23 27.01 5.38
CA GLU A 594 -23.34 25.99 5.99
C GLU A 594 -22.70 26.47 7.30
N THR A 595 -23.46 27.23 8.10
CA THR A 595 -23.02 27.86 9.34
C THR A 595 -23.68 27.25 10.58
N LEU A 596 -23.89 25.94 10.54
CA LEU A 596 -24.43 25.19 11.67
C LEU A 596 -23.31 24.85 12.66
N ILE A 597 -23.57 25.12 13.94
CA ILE A 597 -22.69 24.74 15.05
C ILE A 597 -23.47 23.92 16.08
N TYR A 598 -22.77 23.07 16.84
CA TYR A 598 -23.33 22.39 17.99
C TYR A 598 -23.27 23.29 19.23
N GLN A 599 -24.37 23.41 19.95
CA GLN A 599 -24.45 24.07 21.24
C GLN A 599 -25.39 23.26 22.15
N GLU A 600 -24.84 22.78 23.27
CA GLU A 600 -25.55 21.89 24.21
C GLU A 600 -26.24 20.68 23.53
N GLY A 601 -25.58 20.11 22.51
CA GLY A 601 -26.10 18.98 21.72
C GLY A 601 -27.14 19.34 20.66
N CYS A 602 -27.55 20.62 20.55
CA CYS A 602 -28.43 21.12 19.52
C CYS A 602 -27.68 21.75 18.36
N LEU A 603 -28.21 21.65 17.13
CA LEU A 603 -27.68 22.36 15.96
C LEU A 603 -28.26 23.77 15.91
N ILE A 604 -27.41 24.77 15.92
CA ILE A 604 -27.79 26.19 15.83
C ILE A 604 -27.16 26.80 14.58
N CYS A 605 -27.97 27.44 13.76
CA CYS A 605 -27.47 28.22 12.64
C CYS A 605 -27.03 29.60 13.08
N THR A 606 -25.74 29.94 12.93
CA THR A 606 -25.22 31.26 13.32
C THR A 606 -25.69 32.37 12.37
N SER A 607 -26.17 32.04 11.15
CA SER A 607 -26.64 33.03 10.17
C SER A 607 -28.10 33.44 10.38
N CYS A 608 -28.98 32.53 10.81
CA CYS A 608 -30.42 32.83 10.93
C CYS A 608 -31.05 32.49 12.29
N GLY A 609 -30.23 32.02 13.25
CA GLY A 609 -30.70 31.66 14.60
C GLY A 609 -31.59 30.41 14.66
N ASN A 610 -31.79 29.69 13.54
CA ASN A 610 -32.58 28.47 13.55
C ASN A 610 -31.92 27.40 14.41
N SER A 611 -32.68 26.83 15.34
CA SER A 611 -32.21 25.78 16.23
C SER A 611 -32.98 24.48 16.00
N LYS A 612 -32.26 23.36 15.93
CA LYS A 612 -32.83 22.02 15.87
C LYS A 612 -32.16 21.16 16.94
N CYS A 613 -32.93 20.88 18.00
CA CYS A 613 -32.55 19.85 18.97
C CYS A 613 -33.13 18.51 18.50
N GLY A 614 -32.27 17.49 18.35
CA GLY A 614 -32.66 16.16 17.84
C GLY A 614 -33.36 15.30 18.86
#